data_d2668b4aedda3b6d2b3bfb05e3b73ee4
#
_entry.id   d2668b4aedda3b6d2b3bfb05e3b73ee4
#
_cell.length_a   1.000
_cell.length_b   1.000
_cell.length_c   1.000
_cell.angle_alpha   90.00
_cell.angle_beta   90.00
_cell.angle_gamma   90.00
#
_symmetry.space_group_name_H-M   'P 1'
#
loop_
_entity.id
_entity.type
_entity.pdbx_description
1 polymer ?
#
loop_
_entity_poly.entity_id
_entity_poly.type
_entity_poly.pdbx_seq_one_letter_code
_entity_poly.pdbx_strand_id
1 'polypeptide(L)'
;TEDTYILITAHYDHLAPKRSGKDRIYNGADDNASGTAALIAMARVLGELRTKYKSSIVLVAFTGEEAGLVGSEHFAKSEPIPMRSIKALINLDMISRGDANTIFLEGSSGAPRIALALSNANKEIGLTIVKGKHPDWLYRSDQQPFLEQGVPAVFFSVEDHEDYHQVTDHADKILPG
;
A
#
# COMPACT_ATOMS: atom_id res chain seq x y z
N THR A 1 0.50 -27.70 -10.57
CA THR A 1 0.09 -26.76 -9.50
C THR A 1 -0.20 -25.43 -10.17
N GLU A 2 -1.40 -24.87 -9.97
CA GLU A 2 -1.70 -23.50 -10.43
C GLU A 2 -0.72 -22.54 -9.78
N ASP A 3 -0.18 -21.62 -10.58
CA ASP A 3 0.65 -20.54 -10.06
C ASP A 3 -0.19 -19.65 -9.13
N THR A 4 0.34 -19.35 -7.97
CA THR A 4 -0.33 -18.48 -6.99
C THR A 4 0.53 -17.26 -6.71
N TYR A 5 -0.13 -16.13 -6.49
CA TYR A 5 0.52 -14.84 -6.37
C TYR A 5 0.11 -14.12 -5.09
N ILE A 6 1.06 -13.38 -4.53
CA ILE A 6 0.84 -12.38 -3.49
C ILE A 6 1.29 -11.05 -4.06
N LEU A 7 0.40 -10.08 -4.09
CA LEU A 7 0.70 -8.73 -4.55
C LEU A 7 0.99 -7.83 -3.35
N ILE A 8 2.05 -7.03 -3.47
CA ILE A 8 2.31 -5.91 -2.56
C ILE A 8 2.35 -4.67 -3.44
N THR A 9 1.53 -3.68 -3.13
CA THR A 9 1.27 -2.55 -4.01
C THR A 9 1.46 -1.22 -3.30
N ALA A 10 1.80 -0.19 -4.06
CA ALA A 10 1.78 1.21 -3.67
C ALA A 10 1.66 2.05 -4.95
N HIS A 11 1.07 3.23 -4.89
CA HIS A 11 1.15 4.15 -6.03
C HIS A 11 2.41 5.04 -5.93
N TYR A 12 2.87 5.55 -7.08
CA TYR A 12 4.05 6.40 -7.16
C TYR A 12 3.77 7.77 -7.77
N ASP A 13 2.57 7.98 -8.28
CA ASP A 13 2.12 9.29 -8.73
C ASP A 13 1.67 10.15 -7.55
N HIS A 14 1.55 11.45 -7.78
CA HIS A 14 0.97 12.40 -6.84
C HIS A 14 0.31 13.54 -7.63
N LEU A 15 -0.20 14.52 -6.90
CA LEU A 15 -0.98 15.62 -7.46
C LEU A 15 -0.20 16.48 -8.45
N ALA A 16 -0.89 16.97 -9.47
CA ALA A 16 -0.32 17.90 -10.43
C ALA A 16 0.09 19.22 -9.76
N PRO A 17 1.18 19.89 -10.24
CA PRO A 17 1.65 21.12 -9.64
C PRO A 17 0.57 22.21 -9.56
N LYS A 18 0.57 22.99 -8.47
CA LYS A 18 -0.31 24.17 -8.32
C LYS A 18 -0.11 25.13 -9.48
N ARG A 19 -1.20 25.76 -9.91
CA ARG A 19 -1.16 26.77 -11.00
C ARG A 19 -0.40 28.02 -10.61
N SER A 20 -0.32 28.37 -9.32
CA SER A 20 0.34 29.58 -8.81
C SER A 20 0.89 29.36 -7.39
N GLY A 21 1.76 30.27 -6.93
CA GLY A 21 2.41 30.24 -5.63
C GLY A 21 3.93 30.11 -5.76
N LYS A 22 4.66 30.31 -4.65
CA LYS A 22 6.13 30.13 -4.62
C LYS A 22 6.49 28.65 -4.67
N ASP A 23 5.84 27.86 -3.83
CA ASP A 23 5.93 26.42 -3.86
C ASP A 23 4.71 25.85 -4.59
N ARG A 24 4.98 25.10 -5.64
CA ARG A 24 3.96 24.55 -6.53
C ARG A 24 4.01 23.05 -6.65
N ILE A 25 5.06 22.45 -6.11
CA ILE A 25 5.28 21.00 -6.21
C ILE A 25 4.67 20.34 -4.98
N TYR A 26 3.78 19.42 -5.21
CA TYR A 26 3.34 18.49 -4.19
C TYR A 26 4.40 17.39 -4.10
N ASN A 27 5.12 17.35 -2.98
CA ASN A 27 6.27 16.45 -2.86
C ASN A 27 5.85 15.00 -2.58
N GLY A 28 4.73 14.80 -1.88
CA GLY A 28 4.16 13.48 -1.64
C GLY A 28 5.12 12.54 -0.90
N ALA A 29 5.77 13.03 0.16
CA ALA A 29 6.76 12.22 0.86
C ALA A 29 6.10 11.06 1.63
N ASP A 30 4.98 11.32 2.30
CA ASP A 30 4.16 10.26 2.86
C ASP A 30 3.19 9.70 1.82
N ASP A 31 2.56 10.57 1.06
CA ASP A 31 1.59 10.23 0.01
C ASP A 31 2.17 10.40 -1.41
N ASN A 32 2.75 9.34 -2.08
CA ASN A 32 2.99 8.03 -1.47
C ASN A 32 4.41 7.55 -1.79
N ALA A 33 5.40 8.44 -1.59
CA ALA A 33 6.80 8.02 -1.70
C ALA A 33 7.16 7.03 -0.58
N SER A 34 6.47 7.07 0.57
CA SER A 34 6.66 6.14 1.68
C SER A 34 6.36 4.69 1.27
N GLY A 35 5.19 4.43 0.69
CA GLY A 35 4.80 3.12 0.19
C GLY A 35 5.70 2.66 -0.97
N THR A 36 6.03 3.56 -1.91
CA THR A 36 6.94 3.25 -3.01
C THR A 36 8.34 2.88 -2.51
N ALA A 37 8.88 3.60 -1.52
CA ALA A 37 10.17 3.29 -0.91
C ALA A 37 10.15 1.92 -0.21
N ALA A 38 9.04 1.59 0.46
CA ALA A 38 8.86 0.28 1.07
C ALA A 38 8.86 -0.85 0.02
N LEU A 39 8.22 -0.67 -1.15
CA LEU A 39 8.30 -1.65 -2.24
C LEU A 39 9.74 -1.88 -2.70
N ILE A 40 10.53 -0.81 -2.85
CA ILE A 40 11.93 -0.89 -3.25
C ILE A 40 12.76 -1.64 -2.19
N ALA A 41 12.56 -1.32 -0.92
CA ALA A 41 13.23 -2.00 0.18
C ALA A 41 12.88 -3.50 0.22
N MET A 42 11.59 -3.83 0.08
CA MET A 42 11.13 -5.22 0.01
C MET A 42 11.72 -5.96 -1.20
N ALA A 43 11.81 -5.32 -2.36
CA ALA A 43 12.40 -5.93 -3.56
C ALA A 43 13.85 -6.37 -3.31
N ARG A 44 14.64 -5.55 -2.61
CA ARG A 44 16.02 -5.89 -2.25
C ARG A 44 16.07 -7.10 -1.32
N VAL A 45 15.32 -7.06 -0.21
CA VAL A 45 15.32 -8.14 0.79
C VAL A 45 14.79 -9.44 0.20
N LEU A 46 13.66 -9.41 -0.51
CA LEU A 46 13.07 -10.60 -1.11
C LEU A 46 13.94 -11.19 -2.21
N GLY A 47 14.64 -10.33 -2.98
CA GLY A 47 15.57 -10.78 -4.02
C GLY A 47 16.82 -11.48 -3.46
N GLU A 48 17.30 -11.05 -2.29
CA GLU A 48 18.44 -11.68 -1.60
C GLU A 48 18.06 -13.02 -0.96
N LEU A 49 16.87 -13.10 -0.37
CA LEU A 49 16.44 -14.29 0.36
C LEU A 49 16.30 -15.52 -0.53
N ARG A 50 16.08 -15.40 -1.84
CA ARG A 50 15.94 -16.50 -2.82
C ARG A 50 15.28 -17.76 -2.25
N THR A 51 14.44 -17.58 -1.25
CA THR A 51 13.82 -18.64 -0.51
C THR A 51 12.71 -19.27 -1.33
N LYS A 52 12.40 -20.47 -0.98
CA LYS A 52 11.40 -21.28 -1.65
C LYS A 52 9.99 -20.84 -1.23
N TYR A 53 9.55 -19.70 -1.73
CA TYR A 53 8.16 -19.30 -1.55
C TYR A 53 7.23 -20.25 -2.29
N LYS A 54 6.07 -20.53 -1.70
CA LYS A 54 5.03 -21.34 -2.34
C LYS A 54 4.23 -20.55 -3.37
N SER A 55 4.27 -19.23 -3.28
CA SER A 55 3.62 -18.30 -4.21
C SER A 55 4.65 -17.33 -4.74
N SER A 56 4.45 -16.83 -5.95
CA SER A 56 5.22 -15.71 -6.47
C SER A 56 4.82 -14.42 -5.74
N ILE A 57 5.82 -13.64 -5.34
CA ILE A 57 5.57 -12.29 -4.78
C ILE A 57 5.75 -11.31 -5.93
N VAL A 58 4.75 -10.48 -6.14
CA VAL A 58 4.73 -9.45 -7.20
C VAL A 58 4.63 -8.09 -6.52
N LEU A 59 5.62 -7.24 -6.77
CA LEU A 59 5.63 -5.86 -6.30
C LEU A 59 5.13 -4.98 -7.44
N VAL A 60 4.10 -4.19 -7.20
CA VAL A 60 3.47 -3.37 -8.22
C VAL A 60 3.45 -1.92 -7.76
N ALA A 61 4.10 -1.04 -8.51
CA ALA A 61 3.96 0.40 -8.33
C ALA A 61 2.92 0.91 -9.34
N PHE A 62 1.78 1.36 -8.84
CA PHE A 62 0.70 1.89 -9.67
C PHE A 62 0.91 3.38 -10.00
N THR A 63 0.31 3.82 -11.10
CA THR A 63 0.21 5.23 -11.47
C THR A 63 -1.25 5.63 -11.64
N GLY A 64 -1.54 6.91 -11.46
CA GLY A 64 -2.89 7.44 -11.65
C GLY A 64 -3.85 7.07 -10.52
N GLU A 65 -3.34 6.78 -9.34
CA GLU A 65 -4.13 6.62 -8.12
C GLU A 65 -4.90 7.90 -7.83
N GLU A 66 -4.20 9.02 -7.79
CA GLU A 66 -4.70 10.38 -7.56
C GLU A 66 -5.67 10.88 -8.66
N ALA A 67 -5.64 10.24 -9.82
CA ALA A 67 -6.58 10.49 -10.92
C ALA A 67 -7.81 9.57 -10.88
N GLY A 68 -8.00 8.82 -9.81
CA GLY A 68 -9.10 7.89 -9.60
C GLY A 68 -8.75 6.45 -9.93
N LEU A 69 -7.68 5.92 -9.35
CA LEU A 69 -7.27 4.52 -9.37
C LEU A 69 -6.99 3.96 -10.78
N VAL A 70 -6.57 4.81 -11.72
CA VAL A 70 -6.49 4.47 -13.16
C VAL A 70 -5.60 3.25 -13.41
N GLY A 71 -4.44 3.19 -12.75
CA GLY A 71 -3.47 2.10 -12.93
C GLY A 71 -3.93 0.78 -12.34
N SER A 72 -4.43 0.79 -11.12
CA SER A 72 -4.93 -0.41 -10.45
C SER A 72 -6.21 -0.95 -11.10
N GLU A 73 -7.12 -0.07 -11.53
CA GLU A 73 -8.28 -0.47 -12.32
C GLU A 73 -7.89 -1.11 -13.65
N HIS A 74 -6.93 -0.50 -14.36
CA HIS A 74 -6.45 -1.07 -15.63
C HIS A 74 -5.83 -2.45 -15.41
N PHE A 75 -5.01 -2.61 -14.37
CA PHE A 75 -4.40 -3.90 -14.02
C PHE A 75 -5.48 -4.94 -13.71
N ALA A 76 -6.45 -4.59 -12.88
CA ALA A 76 -7.53 -5.50 -12.50
C ALA A 76 -8.42 -5.89 -13.69
N LYS A 77 -8.69 -4.97 -14.62
CA LYS A 77 -9.50 -5.23 -15.84
C LYS A 77 -8.73 -6.00 -16.92
N SER A 78 -7.43 -5.76 -17.08
CA SER A 78 -6.61 -6.43 -18.10
C SER A 78 -6.11 -7.82 -17.68
N GLU A 79 -6.20 -8.14 -16.40
CA GLU A 79 -5.81 -9.42 -15.80
C GLU A 79 -4.44 -9.97 -16.29
N PRO A 80 -3.36 -9.20 -16.20
CA PRO A 80 -2.03 -9.72 -16.54
C PRO A 80 -1.65 -10.89 -15.63
N ILE A 81 -2.27 -10.98 -14.47
CA ILE A 81 -2.31 -12.10 -13.55
C ILE A 81 -3.78 -12.44 -13.32
N PRO A 82 -4.24 -13.68 -13.56
CA PRO A 82 -5.63 -14.04 -13.30
C PRO A 82 -6.04 -13.77 -11.86
N MET A 83 -7.12 -13.02 -11.64
CA MET A 83 -7.56 -12.61 -10.29
C MET A 83 -7.69 -13.79 -9.32
N ARG A 84 -8.23 -14.94 -9.79
CA ARG A 84 -8.36 -16.17 -8.98
C ARG A 84 -7.02 -16.73 -8.48
N SER A 85 -5.91 -16.38 -9.14
CA SER A 85 -4.55 -16.81 -8.77
C SER A 85 -3.92 -15.91 -7.71
N ILE A 86 -4.45 -14.70 -7.50
CA ILE A 86 -3.99 -13.77 -6.46
C ILE A 86 -4.61 -14.21 -5.13
N LYS A 87 -3.76 -14.65 -4.20
CA LYS A 87 -4.20 -15.19 -2.89
C LYS A 87 -4.20 -14.14 -1.79
N ALA A 88 -3.47 -13.04 -2.00
CA ALA A 88 -3.42 -11.91 -1.09
C ALA A 88 -2.96 -10.66 -1.85
N LEU A 89 -3.50 -9.51 -1.47
CA LEU A 89 -2.99 -8.20 -1.84
C LEU A 89 -2.75 -7.39 -0.56
N ILE A 90 -1.61 -6.73 -0.48
CA ILE A 90 -1.24 -5.82 0.60
C ILE A 90 -0.93 -4.48 -0.05
N ASN A 91 -1.79 -3.49 0.17
CA ASN A 91 -1.57 -2.13 -0.32
C ASN A 91 -0.93 -1.26 0.76
N LEU A 92 0.05 -0.46 0.37
CA LEU A 92 0.81 0.44 1.24
C LEU A 92 0.63 1.86 0.72
N ASP A 93 -0.02 2.69 1.52
CA ASP A 93 -0.29 4.06 1.12
C ASP A 93 -0.31 4.94 2.35
N MET A 94 0.62 5.93 2.39
CA MET A 94 0.86 6.78 3.54
C MET A 94 1.25 5.97 4.80
N ILE A 95 2.50 5.53 4.91
CA ILE A 95 2.94 4.63 5.99
C ILE A 95 4.06 5.20 6.86
N SER A 96 4.34 6.50 6.79
CA SER A 96 5.53 7.06 7.42
C SER A 96 5.29 8.29 8.32
N ARG A 97 4.05 8.55 8.73
CA ARG A 97 3.69 9.67 9.60
C ARG A 97 2.97 9.22 10.87
N GLY A 98 2.67 10.16 11.75
CA GLY A 98 1.94 9.90 12.99
C GLY A 98 2.81 9.35 14.11
N ASP A 99 2.39 8.28 14.78
CA ASP A 99 3.16 7.62 15.84
C ASP A 99 4.04 6.51 15.22
N ALA A 100 5.35 6.60 15.44
CA ALA A 100 6.35 5.67 14.90
C ALA A 100 6.08 4.17 15.19
N ASN A 101 5.29 3.88 16.23
CA ASN A 101 4.97 2.51 16.62
C ASN A 101 3.56 2.08 16.24
N THR A 102 2.80 2.94 15.54
CA THR A 102 1.39 2.66 15.24
C THR A 102 1.14 2.68 13.73
N ILE A 103 0.44 1.67 13.25
CA ILE A 103 -0.03 1.56 11.86
C ILE A 103 -1.49 1.11 11.85
N PHE A 104 -2.26 1.61 10.89
CA PHE A 104 -3.65 1.19 10.69
C PHE A 104 -3.72 0.07 9.66
N LEU A 105 -4.60 -0.89 9.89
CA LEU A 105 -4.83 -2.03 9.02
C LEU A 105 -6.31 -2.18 8.74
N GLU A 106 -6.71 -1.89 7.52
CA GLU A 106 -8.07 -2.09 7.05
C GLU A 106 -8.19 -3.38 6.21
N GLY A 107 -9.40 -3.94 6.08
CA GLY A 107 -9.66 -5.17 5.33
C GLY A 107 -9.40 -6.45 6.11
N SER A 108 -8.92 -6.38 7.35
CA SER A 108 -8.57 -7.55 8.16
C SER A 108 -9.73 -8.52 8.39
N SER A 109 -10.97 -8.04 8.46
CA SER A 109 -12.18 -8.88 8.62
C SER A 109 -12.51 -9.67 7.35
N GLY A 110 -12.30 -9.07 6.17
CA GLY A 110 -12.50 -9.72 4.87
C GLY A 110 -11.35 -10.65 4.46
N ALA A 111 -10.18 -10.49 5.07
CA ALA A 111 -8.97 -11.24 4.76
C ALA A 111 -8.33 -11.89 6.02
N PRO A 112 -9.03 -12.78 6.74
CA PRO A 112 -8.59 -13.27 8.04
C PRO A 112 -7.28 -14.06 8.00
N ARG A 113 -6.95 -14.70 6.88
CA ARG A 113 -5.66 -15.39 6.69
C ARG A 113 -4.48 -14.41 6.62
N ILE A 114 -4.66 -13.30 5.92
CA ILE A 114 -3.66 -12.23 5.84
C ILE A 114 -3.51 -11.60 7.23
N ALA A 115 -4.62 -11.25 7.87
CA ALA A 115 -4.61 -10.66 9.21
C ALA A 115 -3.92 -11.54 10.26
N LEU A 116 -4.10 -12.87 10.18
CA LEU A 116 -3.41 -13.83 11.06
C LEU A 116 -1.90 -13.87 10.78
N ALA A 117 -1.49 -13.91 9.51
CA ALA A 117 -0.08 -13.90 9.12
C ALA A 117 0.62 -12.63 9.60
N LEU A 118 0.01 -11.47 9.38
CA LEU A 118 0.51 -10.18 9.85
C LEU A 118 0.60 -10.10 11.38
N SER A 119 -0.43 -10.58 12.07
CA SER A 119 -0.42 -10.63 13.54
C SER A 119 0.69 -11.53 14.09
N ASN A 120 0.99 -12.63 13.41
CA ASN A 120 2.11 -13.50 13.81
C ASN A 120 3.47 -12.86 13.53
N ALA A 121 3.66 -12.24 12.38
CA ALA A 121 4.88 -11.50 12.06
C ALA A 121 5.11 -10.34 13.05
N ASN A 122 4.04 -9.65 13.43
CA ASN A 122 4.12 -8.53 14.35
C ASN A 122 4.55 -8.90 15.79
N LYS A 123 4.49 -10.17 16.18
CA LYS A 123 5.03 -10.60 17.48
C LYS A 123 6.54 -10.35 17.63
N GLU A 124 7.25 -10.38 16.51
CA GLU A 124 8.70 -10.12 16.46
C GLU A 124 9.00 -8.63 16.25
N ILE A 125 8.06 -7.87 15.65
CA ILE A 125 8.26 -6.46 15.30
C ILE A 125 7.75 -5.55 16.44
N GLY A 126 6.56 -5.82 16.98
CA GLY A 126 6.01 -5.13 18.15
C GLY A 126 5.24 -3.85 17.84
N LEU A 127 4.79 -3.63 16.60
CA LEU A 127 3.96 -2.46 16.26
C LEU A 127 2.57 -2.53 16.88
N THR A 128 2.01 -1.40 17.21
CA THR A 128 0.59 -1.26 17.50
C THR A 128 -0.20 -1.26 16.20
N ILE A 129 -0.86 -2.37 15.86
CA ILE A 129 -1.71 -2.46 14.67
C ILE A 129 -3.16 -2.17 15.05
N VAL A 130 -3.67 -1.00 14.64
CA VAL A 130 -5.08 -0.60 14.81
C VAL A 130 -5.87 -1.15 13.64
N LYS A 131 -6.90 -1.96 13.92
CA LYS A 131 -7.66 -2.68 12.90
C LYS A 131 -9.10 -2.17 12.80
N GLY A 132 -9.57 -1.95 11.56
CA GLY A 132 -10.98 -1.68 11.28
C GLY A 132 -11.49 -0.37 11.84
N LYS A 133 -10.63 0.62 12.02
CA LYS A 133 -11.01 1.96 12.50
C LYS A 133 -11.60 2.82 11.39
N HIS A 134 -11.11 2.62 10.17
CA HIS A 134 -11.47 3.41 8.99
C HIS A 134 -11.95 2.50 7.84
N PRO A 135 -13.10 1.84 7.98
CA PRO A 135 -13.55 0.86 6.97
C PRO A 135 -13.81 1.46 5.58
N ASP A 136 -14.02 2.78 5.49
CA ASP A 136 -14.15 3.52 4.24
C ASP A 136 -12.84 3.62 3.45
N TRP A 137 -11.68 3.53 4.11
CA TRP A 137 -10.38 3.57 3.45
C TRP A 137 -10.16 2.40 2.48
N LEU A 138 -10.88 1.30 2.65
CA LEU A 138 -10.84 0.17 1.72
C LEU A 138 -11.26 0.55 0.29
N TYR A 139 -11.99 1.65 0.15
CA TYR A 139 -12.51 2.12 -1.12
C TYR A 139 -11.84 3.42 -1.59
N ARG A 140 -10.70 3.78 -1.00
CA ARG A 140 -10.01 5.04 -1.27
C ARG A 140 -8.63 4.89 -1.89
N SER A 141 -8.14 3.66 -2.10
CA SER A 141 -6.82 3.42 -2.69
C SER A 141 -6.80 2.14 -3.53
N ASP A 142 -5.66 1.78 -4.07
CA ASP A 142 -5.42 0.77 -5.12
C ASP A 142 -5.89 -0.66 -4.80
N GLN A 143 -6.21 -0.99 -3.57
CA GLN A 143 -6.81 -2.29 -3.22
C GLN A 143 -8.28 -2.42 -3.69
N GLN A 144 -8.97 -1.30 -3.91
CA GLN A 144 -10.41 -1.31 -4.23
C GLN A 144 -10.75 -2.15 -5.47
N PRO A 145 -10.12 -1.96 -6.65
CA PRO A 145 -10.48 -2.71 -7.86
C PRO A 145 -10.29 -4.23 -7.70
N PHE A 146 -9.38 -4.64 -6.83
CA PHE A 146 -9.13 -6.06 -6.54
C PHE A 146 -10.16 -6.63 -5.56
N LEU A 147 -10.55 -5.86 -4.55
CA LEU A 147 -11.62 -6.26 -3.62
C LEU A 147 -12.94 -6.47 -4.37
N GLU A 148 -13.26 -5.61 -5.34
CA GLU A 148 -14.45 -5.72 -6.19
C GLU A 148 -14.46 -7.01 -7.02
N GLN A 149 -13.28 -7.56 -7.32
CA GLN A 149 -13.12 -8.83 -8.04
C GLN A 149 -12.92 -10.03 -7.09
N GLY A 150 -13.11 -9.83 -5.79
CA GLY A 150 -13.06 -10.89 -4.79
C GLY A 150 -11.66 -11.32 -4.36
N VAL A 151 -10.62 -10.53 -4.68
CA VAL A 151 -9.27 -10.77 -4.19
C VAL A 151 -9.19 -10.37 -2.71
N PRO A 152 -8.71 -11.25 -1.81
CA PRO A 152 -8.49 -10.87 -0.42
C PRO A 152 -7.42 -9.78 -0.32
N ALA A 153 -7.79 -8.62 0.18
CA ALA A 153 -6.87 -7.49 0.28
C ALA A 153 -6.90 -6.84 1.66
N VAL A 154 -5.76 -6.29 2.04
CA VAL A 154 -5.60 -5.43 3.21
C VAL A 154 -4.88 -4.15 2.82
N PHE A 155 -5.12 -3.11 3.59
CA PHE A 155 -4.61 -1.78 3.37
C PHE A 155 -3.89 -1.30 4.63
N PHE A 156 -2.64 -0.92 4.49
CA PHE A 156 -1.85 -0.26 5.53
C PHE A 156 -1.78 1.23 5.28
N SER A 157 -2.05 2.02 6.31
CA SER A 157 -1.97 3.47 6.25
C SER A 157 -1.71 4.08 7.63
N VAL A 158 -1.55 5.38 7.67
CA VAL A 158 -1.60 6.21 8.89
C VAL A 158 -2.79 7.17 8.82
N GLU A 159 -3.08 7.88 9.92
CA GLU A 159 -4.10 8.92 9.93
C GLU A 159 -3.74 10.07 8.98
N ASP A 160 -4.76 10.67 8.37
CA ASP A 160 -4.58 11.91 7.63
C ASP A 160 -3.94 12.97 8.54
N HIS A 161 -2.91 13.62 8.02
CA HIS A 161 -2.17 14.66 8.72
C HIS A 161 -2.32 16.02 8.00
N GLU A 162 -1.91 17.09 8.64
CA GLU A 162 -2.06 18.47 8.12
C GLU A 162 -1.39 18.72 6.77
N ASP A 163 -0.40 17.90 6.41
CA ASP A 163 0.32 17.98 5.14
C ASP A 163 -0.29 17.11 4.02
N TYR A 164 -1.31 16.30 4.32
CA TYR A 164 -1.99 15.48 3.33
C TYR A 164 -2.51 16.33 2.17
N HIS A 165 -2.12 15.98 0.94
CA HIS A 165 -2.43 16.76 -0.26
C HIS A 165 -1.96 18.22 -0.19
N GLN A 166 -0.85 18.48 0.52
CA GLN A 166 -0.21 19.79 0.57
C GLN A 166 1.20 19.75 0.00
N VAL A 167 1.68 20.90 -0.47
CA VAL A 167 3.07 21.06 -0.92
C VAL A 167 4.08 20.85 0.22
N THR A 168 3.60 20.86 1.45
CA THR A 168 4.40 20.72 2.67
C THR A 168 4.59 19.27 3.13
N ASP A 169 4.10 18.29 2.38
CA ASP A 169 4.42 16.87 2.63
C ASP A 169 5.85 16.55 2.16
N HIS A 170 6.82 16.93 2.99
CA HIS A 170 8.25 16.86 2.73
C HIS A 170 8.91 15.67 3.41
N ALA A 171 10.01 15.20 2.82
CA ALA A 171 10.78 14.05 3.29
C ALA A 171 11.40 14.23 4.69
N ASP A 172 11.61 15.44 5.15
CA ASP A 172 12.11 15.74 6.51
C ASP A 172 11.07 15.53 7.61
N LYS A 173 9.83 15.29 7.23
CA LYS A 173 8.71 15.05 8.16
C LYS A 173 8.34 13.57 8.31
N ILE A 174 8.85 12.70 7.45
CA ILE A 174 8.60 11.27 7.57
C ILE A 174 9.38 10.68 8.74
N LEU A 175 8.79 9.69 9.39
CA LEU A 175 9.43 8.94 10.45
C LEU A 175 10.26 7.82 9.82
N PRO A 176 11.58 7.77 10.03
CA PRO A 176 12.37 6.63 9.63
C PRO A 176 11.94 5.42 10.46
N GLY A 177 11.55 4.34 9.78
CA GLY A 177 11.19 3.06 10.41
C GLY A 177 12.37 2.31 10.99
#